data_71f6df208512d3eb44e8c3ae9c8df374
#
_entry.id   71f6df208512d3eb44e8c3ae9c8df374
#
_cell.length_a   1.000
_cell.length_b   1.000
_cell.length_c   1.000
_cell.angle_alpha   90.00
_cell.angle_beta   90.00
_cell.angle_gamma   90.00
#
_symmetry.space_group_name_H-M   'P 1'
#
loop_
_entity.id
_entity.type
_entity.pdbx_description
1 polymer ?
#
loop_
_entity_poly.entity_id
_entity_poly.type
_entity_poly.pdbx_seq_one_letter_code
_entity_poly.pdbx_strand_id
1 'polypeptide(L)'
;RVRALAENYDHLYASVGVHPDYENITEPTVAQLVELAQHPKVIAIGETGLDYFRLKGDLEWQRERFRRHIRAAKATQKPLIIHTREAAEDTLRIMQEEDAATIGGVMHCFTENWDVAQRAIEMNFYISFSGIVTFKNALMLKEVARKVPLNRMLIETDSPYLAPVPHRGKTNQPAFVKHVAEEIAKLREKSLDEIATATTDNFNTLFRLPHTSLTTH
;
A
#
# COMPACT_ATOMS: atom_id res chain seq x y z
N ARG A 1 3.24 -19.01 -4.09
CA ARG A 1 2.12 -19.41 -3.20
C ARG A 1 0.96 -18.43 -3.30
N VAL A 2 1.18 -17.10 -3.13
CA VAL A 2 0.12 -16.08 -3.22
C VAL A 2 -0.54 -16.05 -4.61
N ARG A 3 0.25 -16.08 -5.67
CA ARG A 3 -0.25 -16.13 -7.05
C ARG A 3 -1.17 -17.34 -7.27
N ALA A 4 -0.76 -18.53 -6.85
CA ALA A 4 -1.58 -19.74 -6.99
C ALA A 4 -2.93 -19.63 -6.25
N LEU A 5 -2.98 -18.89 -5.13
CA LEU A 5 -4.25 -18.60 -4.47
C LEU A 5 -5.11 -17.66 -5.32
N ALA A 6 -4.53 -16.60 -5.88
CA ALA A 6 -5.24 -15.64 -6.72
C ALA A 6 -5.80 -16.27 -8.01
N GLU A 7 -5.12 -17.29 -8.54
CA GLU A 7 -5.58 -18.04 -9.72
C GLU A 7 -6.90 -18.80 -9.48
N ASN A 8 -7.18 -19.18 -8.23
CA ASN A 8 -8.36 -19.96 -7.88
C ASN A 8 -9.62 -19.11 -7.60
N TYR A 9 -9.47 -17.77 -7.54
CA TYR A 9 -10.60 -16.90 -7.20
C TYR A 9 -10.59 -15.64 -8.07
N ASP A 10 -11.69 -15.33 -8.73
CA ASP A 10 -11.79 -14.21 -9.67
C ASP A 10 -11.50 -12.85 -9.02
N HIS A 11 -11.93 -12.67 -7.79
CA HIS A 11 -11.81 -11.42 -7.04
C HIS A 11 -10.50 -11.27 -6.26
N LEU A 12 -9.59 -12.26 -6.32
CA LEU A 12 -8.27 -12.18 -5.71
C LEU A 12 -7.20 -11.82 -6.73
N TYR A 13 -6.31 -10.96 -6.33
CA TYR A 13 -5.14 -10.53 -7.09
C TYR A 13 -3.88 -10.70 -6.25
N ALA A 14 -2.73 -10.61 -6.90
CA ALA A 14 -1.43 -10.72 -6.25
C ALA A 14 -0.54 -9.53 -6.60
N SER A 15 0.44 -9.27 -5.77
CA SER A 15 1.61 -8.49 -6.08
C SER A 15 2.86 -9.37 -6.07
N VAL A 16 3.93 -8.90 -6.70
CA VAL A 16 5.25 -9.54 -6.67
C VAL A 16 6.29 -8.57 -6.17
N GLY A 17 7.08 -9.01 -5.20
CA GLY A 17 8.12 -8.20 -4.60
C GLY A 17 8.80 -8.92 -3.44
N VAL A 18 9.82 -8.26 -2.90
CA VAL A 18 10.56 -8.69 -1.71
C VAL A 18 10.51 -7.58 -0.68
N HIS A 19 9.92 -7.87 0.46
CA HIS A 19 9.82 -6.96 1.59
C HIS A 19 11.21 -6.49 2.07
N PRO A 20 11.36 -5.24 2.49
CA PRO A 20 12.67 -4.68 2.89
C PRO A 20 13.36 -5.40 4.06
N ASP A 21 12.64 -6.04 4.96
CA ASP A 21 13.23 -6.69 6.13
C ASP A 21 13.82 -8.10 5.89
N TYR A 22 13.69 -8.65 4.68
CA TYR A 22 14.34 -9.91 4.33
C TYR A 22 15.83 -9.72 4.09
N GLU A 23 16.64 -10.21 5.04
CA GLU A 23 18.10 -10.23 4.97
C GLU A 23 18.60 -11.55 4.38
N ASN A 24 19.84 -11.52 3.90
CA ASN A 24 20.59 -12.73 3.49
C ASN A 24 19.88 -13.58 2.42
N ILE A 25 19.21 -12.95 1.50
CA ILE A 25 18.57 -13.59 0.35
C ILE A 25 19.36 -13.31 -0.93
N THR A 26 19.13 -14.13 -1.95
CA THR A 26 19.53 -13.77 -3.30
C THR A 26 18.64 -12.63 -3.79
N GLU A 27 19.25 -11.48 -4.04
CA GLU A 27 18.50 -10.30 -4.48
C GLU A 27 17.85 -10.52 -5.85
N PRO A 28 16.57 -10.20 -6.02
CA PRO A 28 15.91 -10.33 -7.30
C PRO A 28 16.52 -9.36 -8.32
N THR A 29 16.66 -9.81 -9.54
CA THR A 29 16.94 -8.92 -10.66
C THR A 29 15.67 -8.24 -11.15
N VAL A 30 15.82 -7.10 -11.86
CA VAL A 30 14.67 -6.45 -12.52
C VAL A 30 13.98 -7.41 -13.50
N ALA A 31 14.76 -8.20 -14.28
CA ALA A 31 14.21 -9.16 -15.23
C ALA A 31 13.35 -10.24 -14.55
N GLN A 32 13.79 -10.77 -13.41
CA GLN A 32 12.99 -11.75 -12.65
C GLN A 32 11.68 -11.16 -12.13
N LEU A 33 11.70 -9.92 -11.60
CA LEU A 33 10.50 -9.24 -11.15
C LEU A 33 9.54 -8.99 -12.33
N VAL A 34 10.07 -8.56 -13.47
CA VAL A 34 9.29 -8.34 -14.71
C VAL A 34 8.65 -9.65 -15.18
N GLU A 35 9.39 -10.75 -15.21
CA GLU A 35 8.89 -12.08 -15.61
C GLU A 35 7.74 -12.53 -14.70
N LEU A 36 7.93 -12.45 -13.38
CA LEU A 36 6.88 -12.82 -12.42
C LEU A 36 5.64 -11.94 -12.52
N ALA A 37 5.82 -10.67 -12.90
CA ALA A 37 4.73 -9.72 -13.06
C ALA A 37 3.93 -9.89 -14.36
N GLN A 38 4.35 -10.74 -15.32
CA GLN A 38 3.60 -10.98 -16.57
C GLN A 38 2.25 -11.65 -16.34
N HIS A 39 2.10 -12.36 -15.23
CA HIS A 39 0.86 -13.07 -14.93
C HIS A 39 -0.32 -12.10 -14.77
N PRO A 40 -1.50 -12.36 -15.40
CA PRO A 40 -2.63 -11.43 -15.37
C PRO A 40 -3.22 -11.17 -13.97
N LYS A 41 -3.06 -12.13 -13.05
CA LYS A 41 -3.46 -11.95 -11.65
C LYS A 41 -2.49 -11.10 -10.82
N VAL A 42 -1.32 -10.78 -11.34
CA VAL A 42 -0.36 -9.88 -10.69
C VAL A 42 -0.65 -8.47 -11.15
N ILE A 43 -1.12 -7.62 -10.24
CA ILE A 43 -1.57 -6.25 -10.55
C ILE A 43 -0.64 -5.16 -10.03
N ALA A 44 0.38 -5.51 -9.24
CA ALA A 44 1.31 -4.56 -8.64
C ALA A 44 2.70 -5.16 -8.42
N ILE A 45 3.69 -4.28 -8.29
CA ILE A 45 5.03 -4.59 -7.79
C ILE A 45 5.11 -4.17 -6.32
N GLY A 46 5.33 -5.11 -5.45
CA GLY A 46 5.42 -4.93 -4.01
C GLY A 46 5.06 -6.21 -3.24
N GLU A 47 5.14 -6.16 -1.97
CA GLU A 47 5.50 -5.05 -1.10
C GLU A 47 7.01 -4.79 -1.18
N THR A 48 7.42 -3.54 -1.30
CA THR A 48 8.81 -3.08 -1.40
C THR A 48 8.97 -1.75 -0.69
N GLY A 49 10.16 -1.27 -0.51
CA GLY A 49 10.42 0.00 0.16
C GLY A 49 11.56 -0.10 1.16
N LEU A 50 11.46 0.65 2.27
CA LEU A 50 12.50 0.74 3.29
C LEU A 50 11.94 0.54 4.71
N ASP A 51 12.68 -0.20 5.52
CA ASP A 51 12.40 -0.41 6.95
C ASP A 51 13.69 -0.26 7.76
N TYR A 52 13.80 0.82 8.52
CA TYR A 52 14.95 1.11 9.38
C TYR A 52 14.67 0.83 10.86
N PHE A 53 13.50 0.28 11.17
CA PHE A 53 13.09 0.04 12.55
C PHE A 53 13.95 -1.05 13.23
N ARG A 54 14.09 -2.19 12.59
CA ARG A 54 14.81 -3.34 13.16
C ARG A 54 16.24 -3.48 12.65
N LEU A 55 16.49 -3.02 11.43
CA LEU A 55 17.75 -3.20 10.74
C LEU A 55 18.63 -1.96 10.96
N LYS A 56 19.90 -2.19 11.28
CA LYS A 56 20.88 -1.13 11.58
C LYS A 56 22.14 -1.35 10.74
N GLY A 57 22.94 -0.32 10.60
CA GLY A 57 24.19 -0.35 9.84
C GLY A 57 24.03 0.13 8.40
N ASP A 58 24.87 -0.41 7.52
CA ASP A 58 24.78 -0.08 6.10
C ASP A 58 23.64 -0.85 5.44
N LEU A 59 22.58 -0.15 5.09
CA LEU A 59 21.38 -0.68 4.44
C LEU A 59 21.30 -0.36 2.94
N GLU A 60 22.46 -0.15 2.29
CA GLU A 60 22.46 0.14 0.84
C GLU A 60 21.87 -1.02 0.01
N TRP A 61 22.03 -2.27 0.45
CA TRP A 61 21.37 -3.41 -0.16
C TRP A 61 19.84 -3.28 -0.18
N GLN A 62 19.25 -2.71 0.89
CA GLN A 62 17.81 -2.49 0.98
C GLN A 62 17.37 -1.36 0.04
N ARG A 63 18.13 -0.27 -0.02
CA ARG A 63 17.90 0.85 -0.95
C ARG A 63 18.01 0.41 -2.41
N GLU A 64 19.02 -0.39 -2.75
CA GLU A 64 19.18 -0.91 -4.11
C GLU A 64 18.06 -1.90 -4.47
N ARG A 65 17.62 -2.76 -3.54
CA ARG A 65 16.43 -3.62 -3.73
C ARG A 65 15.21 -2.77 -4.08
N PHE A 66 14.98 -1.70 -3.36
CA PHE A 66 13.86 -0.79 -3.62
C PHE A 66 13.95 -0.17 -5.03
N ARG A 67 15.12 0.30 -5.44
CA ARG A 67 15.33 0.82 -6.81
C ARG A 67 15.01 -0.23 -7.87
N ARG A 68 15.42 -1.48 -7.70
CA ARG A 68 15.09 -2.57 -8.63
C ARG A 68 13.58 -2.78 -8.78
N HIS A 69 12.84 -2.71 -7.68
CA HIS A 69 11.38 -2.83 -7.72
C HIS A 69 10.73 -1.65 -8.46
N ILE A 70 11.20 -0.43 -8.25
CA ILE A 70 10.70 0.74 -8.98
C ILE A 70 10.97 0.57 -10.50
N ARG A 71 12.17 0.14 -10.87
CA ARG A 71 12.52 -0.11 -12.29
C ARG A 71 11.65 -1.22 -12.89
N ALA A 72 11.37 -2.29 -12.15
CA ALA A 72 10.47 -3.35 -12.59
C ALA A 72 9.02 -2.87 -12.74
N ALA A 73 8.53 -2.03 -11.82
CA ALA A 73 7.21 -1.42 -11.90
C ALA A 73 7.07 -0.55 -13.16
N LYS A 74 8.07 0.27 -13.47
CA LYS A 74 8.11 1.08 -14.69
C LYS A 74 8.13 0.21 -15.95
N ALA A 75 8.93 -0.84 -15.98
CA ALA A 75 9.03 -1.76 -17.12
C ALA A 75 7.73 -2.53 -17.38
N THR A 76 7.00 -2.89 -16.33
CA THR A 76 5.73 -3.64 -16.43
C THR A 76 4.49 -2.75 -16.49
N GLN A 77 4.65 -1.45 -16.27
CA GLN A 77 3.56 -0.49 -16.16
C GLN A 77 2.55 -0.87 -15.06
N LYS A 78 3.03 -1.49 -13.96
CA LYS A 78 2.23 -1.87 -12.80
C LYS A 78 2.55 -0.99 -11.60
N PRO A 79 1.54 -0.54 -10.84
CA PRO A 79 1.76 0.36 -9.71
C PRO A 79 2.59 -0.31 -8.60
N LEU A 80 3.21 0.54 -7.77
CA LEU A 80 4.01 0.12 -6.62
C LEU A 80 3.14 -0.01 -5.37
N ILE A 81 3.46 -0.99 -4.51
CA ILE A 81 3.00 -1.06 -3.13
C ILE A 81 4.21 -0.81 -2.25
N ILE A 82 4.25 0.36 -1.60
CA ILE A 82 5.42 0.85 -0.87
C ILE A 82 5.20 0.76 0.64
N HIS A 83 6.14 0.08 1.29
CA HIS A 83 6.36 0.06 2.72
C HIS A 83 7.38 1.13 3.12
N THR A 84 7.10 1.88 4.18
CA THR A 84 8.10 2.73 4.82
C THR A 84 7.94 2.69 6.34
N ARG A 85 9.04 2.49 7.05
CA ARG A 85 9.06 2.50 8.50
C ARG A 85 10.38 3.08 9.02
N GLU A 86 10.31 4.20 9.75
CA GLU A 86 11.47 4.97 10.19
C GLU A 86 12.44 5.34 9.04
N ALA A 87 11.94 5.44 7.81
CA ALA A 87 12.72 5.61 6.59
C ALA A 87 12.08 6.58 5.58
N ALA A 88 11.14 7.42 6.01
CA ALA A 88 10.31 8.24 5.13
C ALA A 88 11.13 9.12 4.17
N GLU A 89 12.16 9.81 4.66
CA GLU A 89 12.98 10.70 3.84
C GLU A 89 13.75 9.97 2.75
N ASP A 90 14.39 8.86 3.08
CA ASP A 90 15.09 8.03 2.09
C ASP A 90 14.12 7.36 1.12
N THR A 91 12.93 6.96 1.59
CA THR A 91 11.88 6.41 0.72
C THR A 91 11.46 7.43 -0.32
N LEU A 92 11.10 8.65 0.09
CA LEU A 92 10.69 9.71 -0.83
C LEU A 92 11.83 10.14 -1.77
N ARG A 93 13.06 10.22 -1.27
CA ARG A 93 14.23 10.54 -2.07
C ARG A 93 14.45 9.51 -3.19
N ILE A 94 14.42 8.22 -2.88
CA ILE A 94 14.59 7.15 -3.88
C ILE A 94 13.44 7.12 -4.87
N MET A 95 12.20 7.34 -4.41
CA MET A 95 11.05 7.47 -5.31
C MET A 95 11.26 8.61 -6.33
N GLN A 96 11.82 9.72 -5.89
CA GLN A 96 12.14 10.85 -6.76
C GLN A 96 13.32 10.55 -7.70
N GLU A 97 14.43 10.00 -7.18
CA GLU A 97 15.61 9.61 -7.96
C GLU A 97 15.29 8.64 -9.10
N GLU A 98 14.40 7.66 -8.84
CA GLU A 98 13.98 6.64 -9.81
C GLU A 98 12.75 7.06 -10.63
N ASP A 99 12.26 8.28 -10.46
CA ASP A 99 11.10 8.81 -11.18
C ASP A 99 9.85 7.90 -11.01
N ALA A 100 9.59 7.49 -9.77
CA ALA A 100 8.46 6.60 -9.44
C ALA A 100 7.09 7.23 -9.75
N ALA A 101 7.00 8.56 -9.82
CA ALA A 101 5.78 9.28 -10.16
C ALA A 101 5.19 8.90 -11.52
N THR A 102 6.03 8.44 -12.46
CA THR A 102 5.60 8.01 -13.81
C THR A 102 4.73 6.77 -13.81
N ILE A 103 4.87 5.94 -12.77
CA ILE A 103 4.04 4.75 -12.59
C ILE A 103 3.05 4.92 -11.44
N GLY A 104 3.42 5.61 -10.39
CA GLY A 104 2.60 5.77 -9.19
C GLY A 104 2.46 4.49 -8.38
N GLY A 105 1.57 4.55 -7.41
CA GLY A 105 1.34 3.41 -6.51
C GLY A 105 0.61 3.83 -5.25
N VAL A 106 0.85 3.10 -4.18
CA VAL A 106 0.28 3.34 -2.86
C VAL A 106 1.37 3.30 -1.78
N MET A 107 1.32 4.26 -0.88
CA MET A 107 2.00 4.19 0.42
C MET A 107 1.12 3.32 1.31
N HIS A 108 1.48 2.04 1.41
CA HIS A 108 0.72 1.03 2.12
C HIS A 108 0.89 1.16 3.62
N CYS A 109 -0.14 0.83 4.37
CA CYS A 109 -0.16 0.84 5.84
C CYS A 109 0.46 2.13 6.41
N PHE A 110 0.02 3.27 5.89
CA PHE A 110 0.64 4.57 6.14
C PHE A 110 0.58 4.96 7.62
N THR A 111 1.72 5.35 8.16
CA THR A 111 1.87 5.77 9.58
C THR A 111 2.68 7.05 9.76
N GLU A 112 3.03 7.71 8.66
CA GLU A 112 3.83 8.94 8.68
C GLU A 112 2.96 10.20 8.84
N ASN A 113 3.59 11.36 8.91
CA ASN A 113 2.92 12.64 9.07
C ASN A 113 2.34 13.19 7.75
N TRP A 114 1.67 14.35 7.86
CA TRP A 114 1.04 15.00 6.70
C TRP A 114 2.04 15.45 5.62
N ASP A 115 3.22 15.93 6.01
CA ASP A 115 4.26 16.35 5.05
C ASP A 115 4.66 15.19 4.12
N VAL A 116 4.92 14.04 4.71
CA VAL A 116 5.25 12.81 3.95
C VAL A 116 4.08 12.39 3.06
N ALA A 117 2.85 12.43 3.57
CA ALA A 117 1.66 12.10 2.78
C ALA A 117 1.50 13.05 1.58
N GLN A 118 1.64 14.35 1.79
CA GLN A 118 1.52 15.35 0.74
C GLN A 118 2.56 15.15 -0.36
N ARG A 119 3.82 14.97 0.00
CA ARG A 119 4.91 14.72 -0.94
C ARG A 119 4.71 13.43 -1.74
N ALA A 120 4.19 12.37 -1.12
CA ALA A 120 3.84 11.14 -1.82
C ALA A 120 2.67 11.36 -2.81
N ILE A 121 1.64 12.11 -2.42
CA ILE A 121 0.51 12.46 -3.29
C ILE A 121 0.98 13.29 -4.50
N GLU A 122 1.87 14.24 -4.31
CA GLU A 122 2.49 15.04 -5.38
C GLU A 122 3.29 14.18 -6.37
N MET A 123 3.82 13.05 -5.91
CA MET A 123 4.47 12.01 -6.74
C MET A 123 3.49 10.96 -7.31
N ASN A 124 2.18 11.25 -7.35
CA ASN A 124 1.16 10.35 -7.90
C ASN A 124 0.89 9.09 -7.08
N PHE A 125 1.08 9.15 -5.76
CA PHE A 125 0.78 8.02 -4.88
C PHE A 125 -0.54 8.21 -4.13
N TYR A 126 -1.19 7.10 -3.83
CA TYR A 126 -2.31 7.00 -2.90
C TYR A 126 -1.79 6.76 -1.49
N ILE A 127 -2.59 7.13 -0.50
CA ILE A 127 -2.33 6.88 0.92
C ILE A 127 -3.33 5.85 1.40
N SER A 128 -2.85 4.72 1.90
CA SER A 128 -3.69 3.63 2.41
C SER A 128 -3.65 3.55 3.92
N PHE A 129 -4.83 3.53 4.54
CA PHE A 129 -5.00 3.45 5.98
C PHE A 129 -5.39 2.03 6.40
N SER A 130 -4.67 1.51 7.39
CA SER A 130 -4.92 0.21 8.03
C SER A 130 -5.69 0.37 9.35
N GLY A 131 -5.86 -0.73 10.06
CA GLY A 131 -6.50 -0.74 11.38
C GLY A 131 -5.91 0.24 12.40
N ILE A 132 -4.66 0.68 12.22
CA ILE A 132 -3.99 1.65 13.09
C ILE A 132 -4.79 2.96 13.20
N VAL A 133 -5.48 3.39 12.14
CA VAL A 133 -6.27 4.63 12.18
C VAL A 133 -7.40 4.58 13.22
N THR A 134 -7.85 3.38 13.61
CA THR A 134 -8.87 3.18 14.64
C THR A 134 -8.33 3.30 16.06
N PHE A 135 -6.99 3.28 16.24
CA PHE A 135 -6.39 3.24 17.56
C PHE A 135 -6.52 4.60 18.27
N LYS A 136 -6.80 4.54 19.58
CA LYS A 136 -7.03 5.74 20.37
C LYS A 136 -5.87 6.74 20.30
N ASN A 137 -4.64 6.25 20.29
CA ASN A 137 -3.43 7.06 20.36
C ASN A 137 -2.88 7.46 18.97
N ALA A 138 -3.50 7.06 17.86
CA ALA A 138 -3.06 7.38 16.51
C ALA A 138 -3.49 8.79 16.08
N LEU A 139 -3.26 9.80 16.91
CA LEU A 139 -3.78 11.16 16.69
C LEU A 139 -3.20 11.80 15.42
N MET A 140 -1.89 11.67 15.21
CA MET A 140 -1.23 12.18 14.01
C MET A 140 -1.81 11.54 12.74
N LEU A 141 -1.99 10.22 12.74
CA LEU A 141 -2.54 9.51 11.59
C LEU A 141 -4.00 9.88 11.32
N LYS A 142 -4.80 10.12 12.36
CA LYS A 142 -6.17 10.62 12.23
C LYS A 142 -6.22 12.01 11.57
N GLU A 143 -5.27 12.89 11.88
CA GLU A 143 -5.11 14.17 11.20
C GLU A 143 -4.78 14.00 9.71
N VAL A 144 -3.88 13.08 9.39
CA VAL A 144 -3.57 12.74 7.98
C VAL A 144 -4.84 12.23 7.27
N ALA A 145 -5.59 11.33 7.90
CA ALA A 145 -6.83 10.80 7.35
C ALA A 145 -7.90 11.87 7.10
N ARG A 146 -7.92 12.96 7.88
CA ARG A 146 -8.79 14.11 7.61
C ARG A 146 -8.35 14.93 6.41
N LYS A 147 -7.04 15.03 6.15
CA LYS A 147 -6.45 15.92 5.14
C LYS A 147 -6.29 15.29 3.75
N VAL A 148 -6.00 14.00 3.68
CA VAL A 148 -5.80 13.29 2.40
C VAL A 148 -7.01 13.49 1.49
N PRO A 149 -6.82 13.97 0.24
CA PRO A 149 -7.93 14.06 -0.70
C PRO A 149 -8.64 12.72 -0.87
N LEU A 150 -9.97 12.73 -0.89
CA LEU A 150 -10.74 11.49 -0.94
C LEU A 150 -10.41 10.63 -2.17
N ASN A 151 -10.08 11.26 -3.30
CA ASN A 151 -9.63 10.60 -4.53
C ASN A 151 -8.17 10.11 -4.50
N ARG A 152 -7.49 10.21 -3.36
CA ARG A 152 -6.12 9.71 -3.13
C ARG A 152 -6.05 8.77 -1.91
N MET A 153 -7.19 8.32 -1.44
CA MET A 153 -7.31 7.49 -0.25
C MET A 153 -7.62 6.05 -0.60
N LEU A 154 -6.94 5.12 0.08
CA LEU A 154 -7.27 3.69 0.10
C LEU A 154 -7.41 3.22 1.55
N ILE A 155 -8.02 2.07 1.73
CA ILE A 155 -8.14 1.37 3.00
C ILE A 155 -7.70 -0.07 2.84
N GLU A 156 -7.16 -0.65 3.91
CA GLU A 156 -6.62 -1.99 3.93
C GLU A 156 -6.72 -2.62 5.31
N THR A 157 -6.36 -3.88 5.43
CA THR A 157 -6.30 -4.57 6.73
C THR A 157 -4.89 -4.83 7.21
N ASP A 158 -3.96 -5.16 6.35
CA ASP A 158 -2.64 -5.73 6.67
C ASP A 158 -2.76 -7.07 7.44
N SER A 159 -3.81 -7.84 7.12
CA SER A 159 -4.07 -9.14 7.78
C SER A 159 -2.89 -10.11 7.61
N PRO A 160 -2.53 -10.86 8.66
CA PRO A 160 -3.24 -11.11 9.93
C PRO A 160 -2.91 -10.12 11.06
N TYR A 161 -2.16 -9.05 10.78
CA TYR A 161 -1.70 -8.06 11.75
C TYR A 161 -2.67 -6.89 11.89
N LEU A 162 -2.43 -6.01 12.87
CA LEU A 162 -3.04 -4.70 13.02
C LEU A 162 -4.58 -4.69 13.10
N ALA A 163 -5.17 -5.71 13.76
CA ALA A 163 -6.62 -5.78 13.92
C ALA A 163 -7.20 -4.44 14.45
N PRO A 164 -8.21 -3.86 13.76
CA PRO A 164 -8.81 -2.59 14.15
C PRO A 164 -9.62 -2.73 15.44
N VAL A 165 -9.95 -1.61 16.06
CA VAL A 165 -11.01 -1.57 17.09
C VAL A 165 -12.34 -1.96 16.43
N PRO A 166 -13.16 -2.86 17.05
CA PRO A 166 -13.07 -3.41 18.41
C PRO A 166 -12.28 -4.73 18.53
N HIS A 167 -11.56 -5.15 17.51
CA HIS A 167 -10.90 -6.47 17.45
C HIS A 167 -9.43 -6.46 17.88
N ARG A 168 -8.97 -5.41 18.55
CA ARG A 168 -7.59 -5.30 19.06
C ARG A 168 -7.17 -6.56 19.83
N GLY A 169 -5.93 -7.02 19.55
CA GLY A 169 -5.36 -8.22 20.18
C GLY A 169 -5.84 -9.56 19.61
N LYS A 170 -6.72 -9.54 18.61
CA LYS A 170 -7.12 -10.72 17.85
C LYS A 170 -6.41 -10.78 16.50
N THR A 171 -6.45 -11.94 15.86
CA THR A 171 -6.01 -12.08 14.48
C THR A 171 -6.89 -11.23 13.57
N ASN A 172 -6.26 -10.38 12.75
CA ASN A 172 -6.96 -9.57 11.76
C ASN A 172 -7.39 -10.42 10.56
N GLN A 173 -8.43 -9.99 9.88
CA GLN A 173 -8.98 -10.67 8.70
C GLN A 173 -9.54 -9.63 7.71
N PRO A 174 -9.60 -9.95 6.39
CA PRO A 174 -10.02 -8.99 5.36
C PRO A 174 -11.37 -8.32 5.62
N ALA A 175 -12.33 -9.01 6.21
CA ALA A 175 -13.64 -8.46 6.54
C ALA A 175 -13.58 -7.26 7.52
N PHE A 176 -12.50 -7.14 8.29
CA PHE A 176 -12.35 -6.06 9.27
C PHE A 176 -11.97 -4.71 8.63
N VAL A 177 -11.71 -4.67 7.32
CA VAL A 177 -11.53 -3.40 6.59
C VAL A 177 -12.72 -2.46 6.77
N LYS A 178 -13.91 -2.99 7.00
CA LYS A 178 -15.11 -2.21 7.31
C LYS A 178 -14.89 -1.25 8.48
N HIS A 179 -14.22 -1.70 9.54
CA HIS A 179 -13.95 -0.84 10.72
C HIS A 179 -12.98 0.30 10.42
N VAL A 180 -12.06 0.10 9.48
CA VAL A 180 -11.21 1.19 8.98
C VAL A 180 -12.06 2.23 8.25
N ALA A 181 -12.94 1.79 7.36
CA ALA A 181 -13.85 2.68 6.65
C ALA A 181 -14.80 3.44 7.59
N GLU A 182 -15.35 2.78 8.61
CA GLU A 182 -16.22 3.37 9.64
C GLU A 182 -15.50 4.50 10.41
N GLU A 183 -14.24 4.27 10.83
CA GLU A 183 -13.46 5.30 11.52
C GLU A 183 -13.16 6.49 10.59
N ILE A 184 -12.78 6.26 9.35
CA ILE A 184 -12.54 7.33 8.38
C ILE A 184 -13.83 8.11 8.09
N ALA A 185 -14.96 7.46 7.92
CA ALA A 185 -16.25 8.08 7.74
C ALA A 185 -16.57 9.06 8.89
N LYS A 186 -16.37 8.59 10.13
CA LYS A 186 -16.52 9.41 11.33
C LYS A 186 -15.56 10.61 11.35
N LEU A 187 -14.27 10.39 11.06
CA LEU A 187 -13.25 11.45 11.04
C LEU A 187 -13.53 12.53 10.00
N ARG A 188 -14.19 12.17 8.91
CA ARG A 188 -14.45 13.05 7.77
C ARG A 188 -15.90 13.56 7.71
N GLU A 189 -16.72 13.20 8.68
CA GLU A 189 -18.15 13.55 8.71
C GLU A 189 -18.88 13.15 7.42
N LYS A 190 -18.57 11.93 6.94
CA LYS A 190 -19.14 11.33 5.73
C LYS A 190 -19.87 10.04 6.06
N SER A 191 -20.72 9.59 5.14
CA SER A 191 -21.34 8.27 5.26
C SER A 191 -20.32 7.16 5.00
N LEU A 192 -20.58 5.97 5.52
CA LEU A 192 -19.79 4.78 5.23
C LEU A 192 -19.78 4.47 3.72
N ASP A 193 -20.93 4.64 3.06
CA ASP A 193 -21.08 4.37 1.63
C ASP A 193 -20.25 5.33 0.77
N GLU A 194 -20.12 6.60 1.15
CA GLU A 194 -19.23 7.55 0.46
C GLU A 194 -17.77 7.11 0.55
N ILE A 195 -17.30 6.66 1.73
CA ILE A 195 -15.93 6.18 1.90
C ILE A 195 -15.74 4.86 1.15
N ALA A 196 -16.66 3.92 1.24
CA ALA A 196 -16.58 2.64 0.56
C ALA A 196 -16.52 2.82 -0.98
N THR A 197 -17.41 3.65 -1.52
CA THR A 197 -17.45 3.96 -2.95
C THR A 197 -16.13 4.61 -3.40
N ALA A 198 -15.71 5.69 -2.75
CA ALA A 198 -14.50 6.41 -3.13
C ALA A 198 -13.25 5.53 -3.08
N THR A 199 -13.07 4.74 -2.01
CA THR A 199 -11.89 3.87 -1.88
C THR A 199 -11.92 2.69 -2.85
N THR A 200 -13.10 2.16 -3.19
CA THR A 200 -13.26 1.13 -4.22
C THR A 200 -12.94 1.69 -5.61
N ASP A 201 -13.45 2.86 -5.96
CA ASP A 201 -13.16 3.52 -7.24
C ASP A 201 -11.67 3.85 -7.37
N ASN A 202 -11.05 4.33 -6.30
CA ASN A 202 -9.61 4.59 -6.25
C ASN A 202 -8.79 3.31 -6.45
N PHE A 203 -9.20 2.21 -5.81
CA PHE A 203 -8.56 0.91 -5.98
C PHE A 203 -8.64 0.45 -7.45
N ASN A 204 -9.82 0.47 -8.03
CA ASN A 204 -10.02 0.07 -9.43
C ASN A 204 -9.21 0.97 -10.38
N THR A 205 -9.16 2.26 -10.12
CA THR A 205 -8.37 3.23 -10.92
C THR A 205 -6.88 2.94 -10.81
N LEU A 206 -6.34 2.80 -9.59
CA LEU A 206 -4.92 2.55 -9.37
C LEU A 206 -4.45 1.25 -10.03
N PHE A 207 -5.20 0.16 -9.83
CA PHE A 207 -4.83 -1.17 -10.32
C PHE A 207 -5.41 -1.48 -11.71
N ARG A 208 -6.06 -0.50 -12.36
CA ARG A 208 -6.63 -0.62 -13.71
C ARG A 208 -7.60 -1.79 -13.85
N LEU A 209 -8.40 -2.00 -12.83
CA LEU A 209 -9.43 -3.03 -12.82
C LEU A 209 -10.76 -2.49 -13.35
N PRO A 210 -11.61 -3.34 -13.93
CA PRO A 210 -12.94 -2.92 -14.35
C PRO A 210 -13.74 -2.35 -13.16
N HIS A 211 -14.39 -1.20 -13.36
CA HIS A 211 -15.34 -0.70 -12.38
C HIS A 211 -16.54 -1.65 -12.36
N THR A 212 -16.61 -2.49 -11.33
CA THR A 212 -17.82 -3.24 -11.04
C THR A 212 -18.84 -2.28 -10.45
N SER A 213 -19.89 -1.96 -11.21
CA SER A 213 -21.07 -1.33 -10.64
C SER A 213 -21.56 -2.23 -9.50
N LEU A 214 -21.58 -1.70 -8.29
CA LEU A 214 -22.22 -2.37 -7.15
C LEU A 214 -23.71 -2.48 -7.52
N THR A 215 -24.12 -3.59 -8.12
CA THR A 215 -25.53 -3.93 -8.23
C THR A 215 -26.01 -4.19 -6.81
N THR A 216 -26.74 -3.22 -6.28
CA THR A 216 -27.55 -3.38 -5.07
C THR A 216 -28.54 -4.51 -5.30
N HIS A 217 -28.35 -5.61 -4.59
CA HIS A 217 -29.35 -6.64 -4.39
C HIS A 217 -29.97 -6.47 -3.02
#